data_1df9892b687c6e8e8dbdcda1ce5790a8
#
_entry.id   1df9892b687c6e8e8dbdcda1ce5790a8
#
_cell.length_a   1.000
_cell.length_b   1.000
_cell.length_c   1.000
_cell.angle_alpha   90.00
_cell.angle_beta   90.00
_cell.angle_gamma   90.00
#
_symmetry.space_group_name_H-M   'P 1'
#
loop_
_entity.id
_entity.type
_entity.pdbx_description
1 polymer ?
#
loop_
_entity_poly.entity_id
_entity_poly.type
_entity_poly.pdbx_seq_one_letter_code
_entity_poly.pdbx_strand_id
1 'polypeptide(L)'
;MVKEKLMERYDWQQRTALLLGEEKMERIRNAHVLVVGLGGVGAYAAEMICRAGVGRMTIVDADTVQPTNMNRQLPAMHSTLGKAKAEVLAARYKDINPDIELTVLPVYLKDENIPELLDANQYDFIVDAIDTISPKCFLIYEAMKRRI
;
A
#
# COMPACT_ATOMS: atom_id res chain seq x y z
N MET A 1 3.66 -15.74 28.81
CA MET A 1 2.32 -15.94 28.17
C MET A 1 1.95 -14.86 27.18
N VAL A 2 1.72 -13.58 27.55
CA VAL A 2 1.36 -12.52 26.57
C VAL A 2 2.51 -12.18 25.63
N LYS A 3 3.76 -12.06 26.13
CA LYS A 3 4.97 -11.84 25.30
C LYS A 3 5.29 -12.98 24.35
N GLU A 4 5.11 -14.21 24.78
CA GLU A 4 5.35 -15.39 23.92
C GLU A 4 4.35 -15.47 22.77
N LYS A 5 3.06 -15.22 23.04
CA LYS A 5 2.01 -15.20 22.02
C LYS A 5 2.18 -14.05 21.01
N LEU A 6 2.71 -12.90 21.44
CA LEU A 6 3.08 -11.79 20.55
C LEU A 6 4.29 -12.12 19.68
N MET A 7 5.30 -12.83 20.22
CA MET A 7 6.48 -13.26 19.46
C MET A 7 6.11 -14.30 18.38
N GLU A 8 5.23 -15.25 18.67
CA GLU A 8 4.75 -16.22 17.67
C GLU A 8 3.95 -15.57 16.53
N ARG A 9 3.15 -14.51 16.83
CA ARG A 9 2.30 -13.84 15.85
C ARG A 9 3.08 -13.03 14.82
N TYR A 10 4.26 -12.51 15.19
CA TYR A 10 5.10 -11.67 14.32
C TYR A 10 6.46 -12.29 14.02
N ASP A 11 6.54 -13.60 14.03
CA ASP A 11 7.80 -14.35 13.85
C ASP A 11 8.47 -14.01 12.51
N TRP A 12 7.68 -13.72 11.46
CA TRP A 12 8.15 -13.28 10.16
C TRP A 12 8.79 -11.88 10.16
N GLN A 13 8.51 -11.04 11.17
CA GLN A 13 9.08 -9.70 11.35
C GLN A 13 10.32 -9.67 12.25
N GLN A 14 10.74 -10.81 12.79
CA GLN A 14 11.80 -10.89 13.79
C GLN A 14 13.10 -10.19 13.36
N ARG A 15 13.51 -10.34 12.09
CA ARG A 15 14.73 -9.69 11.59
C ARG A 15 14.59 -8.17 11.49
N THR A 16 13.43 -7.68 11.14
CA THR A 16 13.12 -6.25 11.11
C THR A 16 13.09 -5.70 12.54
N ALA A 17 12.50 -6.43 13.47
CA ALA A 17 12.46 -6.06 14.89
C ALA A 17 13.85 -6.00 15.53
N LEU A 18 14.74 -6.93 15.18
CA LEU A 18 16.14 -6.90 15.64
C LEU A 18 16.89 -5.66 15.13
N LEU A 19 16.59 -5.19 13.93
CA LEU A 19 17.22 -4.00 13.34
C LEU A 19 16.65 -2.70 13.92
N LEU A 20 15.33 -2.60 14.03
CA LEU A 20 14.64 -1.35 14.34
C LEU A 20 14.34 -1.18 15.84
N GLY A 21 14.19 -2.26 16.57
CA GLY A 21 13.68 -2.28 17.95
C GLY A 21 12.15 -2.19 18.04
N GLU A 22 11.60 -2.62 19.18
CA GLU A 22 10.14 -2.77 19.34
C GLU A 22 9.39 -1.44 19.24
N GLU A 23 9.94 -0.34 19.75
CA GLU A 23 9.31 0.99 19.67
C GLU A 23 9.05 1.41 18.23
N LYS A 24 10.02 1.22 17.32
CA LYS A 24 9.86 1.57 15.91
C LYS A 24 8.92 0.59 15.20
N MET A 25 8.96 -0.69 15.58
CA MET A 25 8.01 -1.67 15.06
C MET A 25 6.57 -1.33 15.42
N GLU A 26 6.33 -0.87 16.65
CA GLU A 26 5.00 -0.42 17.05
C GLU A 26 4.54 0.80 16.26
N ARG A 27 5.43 1.76 15.98
CA ARG A 27 5.14 2.90 15.10
C ARG A 27 4.73 2.44 13.69
N ILE A 28 5.43 1.47 13.12
CA ILE A 28 5.10 0.90 11.80
C ILE A 28 3.72 0.23 11.84
N ARG A 29 3.43 -0.57 12.87
CA ARG A 29 2.13 -1.25 13.03
C ARG A 29 0.96 -0.27 13.19
N ASN A 30 1.21 0.91 13.74
CA ASN A 30 0.19 1.95 13.92
C ASN A 30 0.05 2.88 12.72
N ALA A 31 1.01 2.88 11.80
CA ALA A 31 1.01 3.76 10.63
C ALA A 31 -0.08 3.39 9.62
N HIS A 32 -0.58 4.41 8.93
CA HIS A 32 -1.47 4.28 7.78
C HIS A 32 -0.81 4.87 6.53
N VAL A 33 -0.56 4.04 5.53
CA VAL A 33 0.08 4.45 4.27
C VAL A 33 -0.93 4.41 3.12
N LEU A 34 -1.01 5.50 2.38
CA LEU A 34 -1.75 5.57 1.11
C LEU A 34 -0.78 5.31 -0.04
N VAL A 35 -1.09 4.36 -0.92
CA VAL A 35 -0.33 4.09 -2.14
C VAL A 35 -1.22 4.33 -3.35
N VAL A 36 -0.83 5.27 -4.20
CA VAL A 36 -1.58 5.64 -5.40
C VAL A 36 -0.81 5.25 -6.65
N GLY A 37 -1.43 4.40 -7.46
CA GLY A 37 -0.82 3.76 -8.62
C GLY A 37 -0.13 2.44 -8.24
N LEU A 38 -0.56 1.35 -8.88
CA LEU A 38 -0.07 -0.01 -8.62
C LEU A 38 0.60 -0.63 -9.87
N GLY A 39 1.31 0.21 -10.60
CA GLY A 39 2.11 -0.19 -11.74
C GLY A 39 3.48 -0.78 -11.35
N GLY A 40 4.48 -0.54 -12.21
CA GLY A 40 5.84 -1.07 -12.04
C GLY A 40 6.61 -0.56 -10.82
N VAL A 41 6.19 0.57 -10.25
CA VAL A 41 6.81 1.15 -9.04
C VAL A 41 5.92 0.93 -7.82
N GLY A 42 4.66 1.37 -7.89
CA GLY A 42 3.77 1.40 -6.72
C GLY A 42 3.44 0.02 -6.17
N ALA A 43 3.27 -1.00 -7.01
CA ALA A 43 3.01 -2.36 -6.57
C ALA A 43 4.17 -2.93 -5.72
N TYR A 44 5.41 -2.70 -6.14
CA TYR A 44 6.59 -3.11 -5.37
C TYR A 44 6.76 -2.30 -4.08
N ALA A 45 6.54 -0.98 -4.15
CA ALA A 45 6.58 -0.12 -2.96
C ALA A 45 5.57 -0.58 -1.92
N ALA A 46 4.32 -0.81 -2.32
CA ALA A 46 3.26 -1.31 -1.44
C ALA A 46 3.61 -2.69 -0.85
N GLU A 47 4.19 -3.60 -1.63
CA GLU A 47 4.64 -4.89 -1.10
C GLU A 47 5.74 -4.72 -0.04
N MET A 48 6.73 -3.88 -0.27
CA MET A 48 7.80 -3.65 0.71
C MET A 48 7.27 -3.03 2.00
N ILE A 49 6.33 -2.09 1.90
CA ILE A 49 5.64 -1.49 3.04
C ILE A 49 4.82 -2.54 3.80
N CYS A 50 4.08 -3.39 3.09
CA CYS A 50 3.35 -4.52 3.66
C CYS A 50 4.29 -5.48 4.41
N ARG A 51 5.44 -5.84 3.79
CA ARG A 51 6.48 -6.69 4.39
C ARG A 51 7.21 -6.03 5.56
N ALA A 52 7.27 -4.71 5.61
CA ALA A 52 7.78 -4.00 6.79
C ALA A 52 6.84 -4.10 8.00
N GLY A 53 5.58 -4.51 7.78
CA GLY A 53 4.61 -4.73 8.84
C GLY A 53 3.72 -3.54 9.13
N VAL A 54 3.47 -2.66 8.14
CA VAL A 54 2.52 -1.57 8.31
C VAL A 54 1.15 -2.12 8.71
N GLY A 55 0.49 -1.46 9.67
CA GLY A 55 -0.80 -1.94 10.17
C GLY A 55 -1.97 -1.55 9.28
N ARG A 56 -1.93 -0.39 8.64
CA ARG A 56 -3.00 0.09 7.75
C ARG A 56 -2.45 0.56 6.42
N MET A 57 -3.08 0.16 5.34
CA MET A 57 -2.71 0.59 4.00
C MET A 57 -3.95 0.79 3.13
N THR A 58 -4.00 1.90 2.41
CA THR A 58 -4.99 2.15 1.35
C THR A 58 -4.28 2.09 0.01
N ILE A 59 -4.77 1.27 -0.91
CA ILE A 59 -4.23 1.13 -2.26
C ILE A 59 -5.25 1.58 -3.30
N VAL A 60 -4.79 2.39 -4.26
CA VAL A 60 -5.64 3.03 -5.29
C VAL A 60 -5.08 2.75 -6.68
N ASP A 61 -5.84 2.05 -7.50
CA ASP A 61 -5.55 1.83 -8.92
C ASP A 61 -6.80 1.31 -9.63
N ALA A 62 -7.18 1.91 -10.76
CA ALA A 62 -8.37 1.52 -11.53
C ALA A 62 -8.07 0.50 -12.63
N ASP A 63 -6.80 0.24 -12.93
CA ASP A 63 -6.42 -0.58 -14.06
C ASP A 63 -6.65 -2.07 -13.84
N THR A 64 -6.83 -2.76 -14.93
CA THR A 64 -6.75 -4.22 -15.00
C THR A 64 -5.38 -4.68 -15.48
N VAL A 65 -5.02 -5.90 -15.15
CA VAL A 65 -3.78 -6.53 -15.59
C VAL A 65 -3.83 -6.78 -17.10
N GLN A 66 -2.85 -6.24 -17.82
CA GLN A 66 -2.71 -6.40 -19.27
C GLN A 66 -1.47 -7.24 -19.63
N PRO A 67 -1.45 -7.95 -20.78
CA PRO A 67 -0.28 -8.71 -21.22
C PRO A 67 1.01 -7.87 -21.27
N THR A 68 0.88 -6.59 -21.68
CA THR A 68 2.01 -5.65 -21.77
C THR A 68 2.60 -5.24 -20.42
N ASN A 69 1.93 -5.57 -19.33
CA ASN A 69 2.42 -5.28 -17.98
C ASN A 69 3.40 -6.35 -17.45
N MET A 70 3.42 -7.54 -18.06
CA MET A 70 4.16 -8.71 -17.55
C MET A 70 5.65 -8.50 -17.41
N ASN A 71 6.23 -7.63 -18.22
CA ASN A 71 7.67 -7.37 -18.19
C ASN A 71 8.17 -6.61 -16.94
N ARG A 72 7.26 -5.96 -16.16
CA ARG A 72 7.67 -5.08 -15.06
C ARG A 72 6.69 -4.93 -13.90
N GLN A 73 5.44 -5.39 -14.02
CA GLN A 73 4.43 -5.15 -12.98
C GLN A 73 4.18 -6.40 -12.15
N LEU A 74 4.28 -6.27 -10.85
CA LEU A 74 4.12 -7.35 -9.87
C LEU A 74 2.79 -8.13 -9.99
N PRO A 75 1.62 -7.50 -10.21
CA PRO A 75 0.35 -8.21 -10.34
C PRO A 75 0.21 -8.97 -11.67
N ALA A 76 1.10 -8.73 -12.64
CA ALA A 76 0.93 -9.25 -13.99
C ALA A 76 1.52 -10.66 -14.13
N MET A 77 0.61 -11.62 -14.17
CA MET A 77 0.87 -13.05 -14.42
C MET A 77 -0.17 -13.58 -15.42
N HIS A 78 0.07 -14.69 -16.09
CA HIS A 78 -0.92 -15.32 -16.99
C HIS A 78 -2.25 -15.60 -16.28
N SER A 79 -2.19 -16.00 -15.01
CA SER A 79 -3.38 -16.33 -14.19
C SER A 79 -4.16 -15.10 -13.70
N THR A 80 -3.61 -13.90 -13.85
CA THR A 80 -4.23 -12.64 -13.38
C THR A 80 -4.66 -11.71 -14.50
N LEU A 81 -4.43 -12.06 -15.75
CA LEU A 81 -4.86 -11.26 -16.91
C LEU A 81 -6.34 -10.88 -16.82
N GLY A 82 -6.65 -9.61 -17.05
CA GLY A 82 -7.99 -9.05 -17.02
C GLY A 82 -8.54 -8.76 -15.62
N LYS A 83 -7.88 -9.20 -14.54
CA LYS A 83 -8.31 -8.89 -13.18
C LYS A 83 -7.88 -7.48 -12.76
N ALA A 84 -8.62 -6.85 -11.85
CA ALA A 84 -8.24 -5.56 -11.29
C ALA A 84 -6.90 -5.66 -10.55
N LYS A 85 -5.94 -4.78 -10.85
CA LYS A 85 -4.61 -4.78 -10.21
C LYS A 85 -4.71 -4.66 -8.70
N ALA A 86 -5.57 -3.75 -8.21
CA ALA A 86 -5.77 -3.52 -6.79
C ALA A 86 -6.28 -4.77 -6.06
N GLU A 87 -7.20 -5.53 -6.65
CA GLU A 87 -7.72 -6.78 -6.06
C GLU A 87 -6.68 -7.90 -6.03
N VAL A 88 -5.93 -8.07 -7.13
CA VAL A 88 -4.84 -9.06 -7.21
C VAL A 88 -3.80 -8.81 -6.13
N LEU A 89 -3.40 -7.55 -5.97
CA LEU A 89 -2.41 -7.16 -4.98
C LEU A 89 -2.96 -7.22 -3.55
N ALA A 90 -4.24 -6.91 -3.36
CA ALA A 90 -4.89 -7.02 -2.05
C ALA A 90 -4.83 -8.45 -1.50
N ALA A 91 -5.16 -9.44 -2.33
CA ALA A 91 -5.07 -10.85 -1.96
C ALA A 91 -3.62 -11.22 -1.58
N ARG A 92 -2.63 -10.77 -2.36
CA ARG A 92 -1.22 -10.99 -2.11
C ARG A 92 -0.74 -10.34 -0.80
N TYR A 93 -1.13 -9.10 -0.55
CA TYR A 93 -0.71 -8.37 0.67
C TYR A 93 -1.34 -8.96 1.93
N LYS A 94 -2.57 -9.42 1.85
CA LYS A 94 -3.23 -10.16 2.95
C LYS A 94 -2.57 -11.51 3.23
N ASP A 95 -2.03 -12.18 2.23
CA ASP A 95 -1.28 -13.43 2.42
C ASP A 95 0.10 -13.19 3.05
N ILE A 96 0.74 -12.05 2.74
CA ILE A 96 2.01 -11.62 3.35
C ILE A 96 1.82 -11.15 4.79
N ASN A 97 0.83 -10.28 5.03
CA ASN A 97 0.51 -9.69 6.32
C ASN A 97 -0.99 -9.88 6.61
N PRO A 98 -1.38 -11.00 7.25
CA PRO A 98 -2.79 -11.29 7.51
C PRO A 98 -3.49 -10.25 8.41
N ASP A 99 -2.73 -9.56 9.25
CA ASP A 99 -3.24 -8.57 10.19
C ASP A 99 -3.42 -7.16 9.59
N ILE A 100 -2.94 -6.91 8.37
CA ILE A 100 -3.04 -5.59 7.76
C ILE A 100 -4.50 -5.16 7.55
N GLU A 101 -4.85 -3.96 7.98
CA GLU A 101 -6.11 -3.31 7.61
C GLU A 101 -5.95 -2.69 6.23
N LEU A 102 -6.46 -3.38 5.21
CA LEU A 102 -6.27 -2.99 3.81
C LEU A 102 -7.58 -2.44 3.22
N THR A 103 -7.53 -1.17 2.80
CA THR A 103 -8.59 -0.54 2.00
C THR A 103 -8.20 -0.59 0.53
N VAL A 104 -9.09 -1.12 -0.30
CA VAL A 104 -8.86 -1.32 -1.74
C VAL A 104 -9.79 -0.42 -2.53
N LEU A 105 -9.24 0.48 -3.31
CA LEU A 105 -9.98 1.45 -4.11
C LEU A 105 -9.65 1.27 -5.60
N PRO A 106 -10.45 0.46 -6.35
CA PRO A 106 -10.26 0.26 -7.77
C PRO A 106 -10.87 1.43 -8.57
N VAL A 107 -10.35 2.63 -8.35
CA VAL A 107 -10.86 3.87 -8.94
C VAL A 107 -9.76 4.69 -9.59
N TYR A 108 -10.14 5.45 -10.64
CA TYR A 108 -9.26 6.47 -11.21
C TYR A 108 -9.18 7.68 -10.29
N LEU A 109 -7.94 8.02 -9.93
CA LEU A 109 -7.70 9.25 -9.20
C LEU A 109 -7.74 10.44 -10.17
N LYS A 110 -8.61 11.40 -9.85
CA LYS A 110 -8.76 12.67 -10.56
C LYS A 110 -8.63 13.80 -9.55
N ASP A 111 -8.33 15.00 -10.03
CA ASP A 111 -8.21 16.18 -9.21
C ASP A 111 -9.45 16.39 -8.30
N GLU A 112 -10.63 16.07 -8.81
CA GLU A 112 -11.92 16.23 -8.13
C GLU A 112 -12.11 15.31 -6.91
N ASN A 113 -11.57 14.08 -6.94
CA ASN A 113 -11.77 13.10 -5.86
C ASN A 113 -10.58 12.98 -4.89
N ILE A 114 -9.48 13.66 -5.17
CA ILE A 114 -8.30 13.66 -4.30
C ILE A 114 -8.59 14.24 -2.91
N PRO A 115 -9.29 15.40 -2.75
CA PRO A 115 -9.59 15.91 -1.43
C PRO A 115 -10.40 14.93 -0.58
N GLU A 116 -11.44 14.31 -1.15
CA GLU A 116 -12.25 13.31 -0.46
C GLU A 116 -11.43 12.10 -0.02
N LEU A 117 -10.56 11.59 -0.90
CA LEU A 117 -9.65 10.49 -0.57
C LEU A 117 -8.75 10.83 0.62
N LEU A 118 -8.16 12.04 0.62
CA LEU A 118 -7.24 12.46 1.68
C LEU A 118 -7.95 12.79 3.00
N ASP A 119 -9.22 13.19 2.95
CA ASP A 119 -10.01 13.50 4.13
C ASP A 119 -10.72 12.25 4.71
N ALA A 120 -10.80 11.15 3.94
CA ALA A 120 -11.45 9.91 4.37
C ALA A 120 -10.73 9.21 5.54
N ASN A 121 -9.42 9.42 5.68
CA ASN A 121 -8.59 8.80 6.70
C ASN A 121 -7.46 9.72 7.13
N GLN A 122 -6.92 9.47 8.33
CA GLN A 122 -5.61 10.00 8.72
C GLN A 122 -4.52 9.13 8.11
N TYR A 123 -3.80 9.67 7.13
CA TYR A 123 -2.61 9.05 6.54
C TYR A 123 -1.34 9.62 7.15
N ASP A 124 -0.40 8.76 7.50
CA ASP A 124 0.92 9.17 7.97
C ASP A 124 1.88 9.43 6.80
N PHE A 125 1.70 8.68 5.70
CA PHE A 125 2.54 8.76 4.49
C PHE A 125 1.72 8.50 3.24
N ILE A 126 2.15 9.12 2.13
CA ILE A 126 1.64 8.86 0.79
C ILE A 126 2.78 8.40 -0.10
N VAL A 127 2.57 7.31 -0.82
CA VAL A 127 3.41 6.87 -1.92
C VAL A 127 2.72 7.26 -3.22
N ASP A 128 3.26 8.27 -3.86
CA ASP A 128 2.81 8.71 -5.17
C ASP A 128 3.56 7.96 -6.27
N ALA A 129 2.88 7.00 -6.89
CA ALA A 129 3.35 6.23 -8.04
C ALA A 129 2.47 6.48 -9.29
N ILE A 130 1.81 7.64 -9.35
CA ILE A 130 0.99 8.07 -10.50
C ILE A 130 1.91 8.45 -11.66
N ASP A 131 1.58 8.04 -12.87
CA ASP A 131 2.30 8.39 -14.10
C ASP A 131 1.68 9.59 -14.85
N THR A 132 0.47 9.99 -14.48
CA THR A 132 -0.26 11.12 -15.08
C THR A 132 0.03 12.41 -14.33
N ILE A 133 0.41 13.47 -15.03
CA ILE A 133 0.95 14.71 -14.43
C ILE A 133 -0.07 15.46 -13.57
N SER A 134 -1.30 15.70 -14.07
CA SER A 134 -2.27 16.53 -13.35
C SER A 134 -2.64 15.94 -11.98
N PRO A 135 -3.14 14.71 -11.87
CA PRO A 135 -3.50 14.16 -10.56
C PRO A 135 -2.29 13.99 -9.64
N LYS A 136 -1.08 13.72 -10.19
CA LYS A 136 0.16 13.70 -9.41
C LYS A 136 0.44 15.04 -8.73
N CYS A 137 0.45 16.11 -9.49
CA CYS A 137 0.72 17.46 -8.96
C CYS A 137 -0.35 17.88 -7.95
N PHE A 138 -1.61 17.57 -8.22
CA PHE A 138 -2.71 17.92 -7.35
C PHE A 138 -2.69 17.11 -6.05
N LEU A 139 -2.37 15.82 -6.12
CA LEU A 139 -2.19 14.97 -4.94
C LEU A 139 -1.10 15.52 -4.02
N ILE A 140 0.07 15.86 -4.58
CA ILE A 140 1.19 16.43 -3.81
C ILE A 140 0.76 17.75 -3.15
N TYR A 141 0.09 18.64 -3.91
CA TYR A 141 -0.38 19.91 -3.39
C TYR A 141 -1.37 19.75 -2.23
N GLU A 142 -2.37 18.88 -2.39
CA GLU A 142 -3.39 18.64 -1.38
C GLU A 142 -2.82 17.89 -0.14
N ALA A 143 -1.85 17.00 -0.33
CA ALA A 143 -1.13 16.33 0.77
C ALA A 143 -0.32 17.34 1.60
N MET A 144 0.42 18.25 0.94
CA MET A 144 1.18 19.29 1.63
C MET A 144 0.29 20.21 2.47
N LYS A 145 -0.89 20.58 1.98
CA LYS A 145 -1.88 21.37 2.75
C LYS A 145 -2.31 20.67 4.03
N ARG A 146 -2.39 19.36 4.01
CA ARG A 146 -2.78 18.50 5.14
C ARG A 146 -1.60 18.08 6.01
N ARG A 147 -0.38 18.42 5.61
CA ARG A 147 0.87 18.02 6.29
C ARG A 147 1.06 16.50 6.40
N ILE A 148 0.65 15.79 5.35
CA ILE A 148 0.91 14.37 5.17
C ILE A 148 2.27 14.21 4.50
#